data_16a473fa3b74a633d7b7e7ad28b87655
#
_entry.id   16a473fa3b74a633d7b7e7ad28b87655
#
_cell.length_a   1.000
_cell.length_b   1.000
_cell.length_c   1.000
_cell.angle_alpha   90.00
_cell.angle_beta   90.00
_cell.angle_gamma   90.00
#
_symmetry.space_group_name_H-M   'P 1'
#
loop_
_entity.id
_entity.type
_entity.pdbx_description
1 polymer ?
#
loop_
_entity_poly.entity_id
_entity_poly.type
_entity_poly.pdbx_seq_one_letter_code
_entity_poly.pdbx_strand_id
1 'polypeptide(L)'
;MNNGYDKVKAGEDFGLLLDATVKAFNITTPRKVGVIVTGDYGCGKTHFVKCLKLSGTFIDLTLSEAVEWIDQRGGYASSINEICEGNVFLDDLGAENIKNEYGVKRDIVGEFICRYHTQGKGRLFITTNLRGSELIDRYGGRVVDRLKQLCVPVRMTGKSKREWL
;
A
#
# COMPACT_ATOMS: atom_id res chain seq x y z
N MET A 1 2.56 -2.99 28.99
CA MET A 1 2.59 -3.98 27.89
C MET A 1 2.95 -3.22 26.63
N ASN A 2 4.22 -3.28 26.22
CA ASN A 2 4.71 -2.60 25.02
C ASN A 2 4.16 -3.36 23.80
N ASN A 3 3.23 -2.75 23.08
CA ASN A 3 2.83 -3.22 21.79
C ASN A 3 3.98 -2.95 20.81
N GLY A 4 4.80 -4.00 20.59
CA GLY A 4 5.98 -3.97 19.73
C GLY A 4 5.66 -3.73 18.27
N TYR A 5 5.35 -2.49 17.94
CA TYR A 5 5.48 -1.98 16.59
C TYR A 5 6.92 -1.48 16.44
N ASP A 6 7.86 -2.38 16.31
CA ASP A 6 9.19 -2.02 15.83
C ASP A 6 9.04 -1.46 14.41
N LYS A 7 8.98 -0.13 14.35
CA LYS A 7 9.08 0.60 13.09
C LYS A 7 10.44 0.27 12.50
N VAL A 8 10.46 -0.46 11.40
CA VAL A 8 11.70 -0.66 10.67
C VAL A 8 12.14 0.72 10.17
N LYS A 9 13.15 1.29 10.84
CA LYS A 9 13.75 2.56 10.43
C LYS A 9 14.86 2.23 9.47
N ALA A 10 14.76 2.72 8.23
CA ALA A 10 15.89 2.70 7.32
C ALA A 10 16.95 3.67 7.83
N GLY A 11 18.07 3.12 8.26
CA GLY A 11 19.34 3.82 8.08
C GLY A 11 19.69 3.89 6.59
N GLU A 12 20.79 4.50 6.26
CA GLU A 12 21.22 4.74 4.87
C GLU A 12 21.46 3.49 4.01
N ASP A 13 21.37 2.28 4.60
CA ASP A 13 21.60 1.01 3.92
C ASP A 13 20.30 0.32 3.48
N PHE A 14 20.06 0.36 2.19
CA PHE A 14 18.91 -0.26 1.53
C PHE A 14 18.84 -1.79 1.77
N GLY A 15 19.99 -2.48 1.82
CA GLY A 15 20.06 -3.91 2.05
C GLY A 15 19.60 -4.29 3.45
N LEU A 16 20.05 -3.57 4.46
CA LEU A 16 19.61 -3.78 5.85
C LEU A 16 18.11 -3.55 6.02
N LEU A 17 17.56 -2.54 5.33
CA LEU A 17 16.12 -2.28 5.34
C LEU A 17 15.34 -3.44 4.71
N LEU A 18 15.83 -3.94 3.58
CA LEU A 18 15.22 -5.07 2.87
C LEU A 18 15.19 -6.31 3.77
N ASP A 19 16.33 -6.67 4.36
CA ASP A 19 16.44 -7.82 5.27
C ASP A 19 15.57 -7.67 6.51
N ALA A 20 15.55 -6.49 7.13
CA ALA A 20 14.71 -6.22 8.28
C ALA A 20 13.21 -6.31 7.93
N THR A 21 12.83 -5.84 6.74
CA THR A 21 11.44 -5.93 6.26
C THR A 21 11.05 -7.38 5.99
N VAL A 22 11.90 -8.16 5.35
CA VAL A 22 11.66 -9.58 5.10
C VAL A 22 11.55 -10.35 6.41
N LYS A 23 12.43 -10.09 7.37
CA LYS A 23 12.37 -10.68 8.73
C LYS A 23 11.06 -10.29 9.43
N ALA A 24 10.71 -9.00 9.47
CA ALA A 24 9.46 -8.53 10.07
C ALA A 24 8.24 -9.16 9.41
N PHE A 25 8.25 -9.32 8.10
CA PHE A 25 7.17 -9.96 7.35
C PHE A 25 7.02 -11.46 7.67
N ASN A 26 8.12 -12.17 7.89
CA ASN A 26 8.12 -13.58 8.22
C ASN A 26 7.81 -13.87 9.70
N ILE A 27 8.10 -12.93 10.60
CA ILE A 27 7.90 -13.08 12.05
C ILE A 27 6.53 -12.58 12.50
N THR A 28 5.99 -11.56 11.82
CA THR A 28 4.72 -10.95 12.22
C THR A 28 3.54 -11.82 11.83
N THR A 29 2.92 -12.38 12.84
CA THR A 29 1.58 -12.99 12.95
C THR A 29 0.82 -13.33 11.65
N PRO A 30 0.07 -14.42 11.63
CA PRO A 30 -0.63 -14.96 10.44
C PRO A 30 -1.64 -14.02 9.77
N ARG A 31 -1.77 -12.77 10.23
CA ARG A 31 -2.75 -11.77 9.71
C ARG A 31 -2.15 -10.67 8.85
N LYS A 32 -0.83 -10.42 8.91
CA LYS A 32 -0.23 -9.37 8.04
C LYS A 32 0.19 -9.98 6.72
N VAL A 33 -0.50 -9.58 5.69
CA VAL A 33 -0.32 -10.10 4.32
C VAL A 33 0.48 -9.13 3.42
N GLY A 34 0.88 -7.95 3.94
CA GLY A 34 1.46 -6.92 3.10
C GLY A 34 2.45 -5.98 3.79
N VAL A 35 2.94 -5.04 3.01
CA VAL A 35 3.87 -3.98 3.43
C VAL A 35 3.36 -2.64 2.93
N ILE A 36 3.35 -1.63 3.79
CA ILE A 36 3.13 -0.24 3.41
C ILE A 36 4.41 0.57 3.59
N VAL A 37 4.92 1.12 2.50
CA VAL A 37 6.17 1.89 2.47
C VAL A 37 5.83 3.38 2.42
N THR A 38 6.25 4.11 3.43
CA THR A 38 6.07 5.56 3.54
C THR A 38 7.39 6.30 3.39
N GLY A 39 7.36 7.52 2.91
CA GLY A 39 8.56 8.36 2.78
C GLY A 39 8.40 9.48 1.76
N ASP A 40 9.37 10.39 1.73
CA ASP A 40 9.34 11.55 0.86
C ASP A 40 9.45 11.19 -0.63
N TYR A 41 9.16 12.16 -1.51
CA TYR A 41 9.27 11.97 -2.95
C TYR A 41 10.71 11.63 -3.36
N GLY A 42 10.84 10.66 -4.27
CA GLY A 42 12.13 10.29 -4.85
C GLY A 42 13.04 9.45 -3.95
N CYS A 43 12.67 9.10 -2.72
CA CYS A 43 13.50 8.28 -1.82
C CYS A 43 13.60 6.79 -2.22
N GLY A 44 12.89 6.35 -3.28
CA GLY A 44 13.01 5.00 -3.84
C GLY A 44 11.98 3.99 -3.38
N LYS A 45 10.83 4.39 -2.84
CA LYS A 45 9.75 3.50 -2.35
C LYS A 45 9.30 2.46 -3.35
N THR A 46 8.94 2.90 -4.56
CA THR A 46 8.51 2.02 -5.65
C THR A 46 9.58 0.99 -6.00
N HIS A 47 10.85 1.43 -6.07
CA HIS A 47 11.97 0.52 -6.32
C HIS A 47 12.12 -0.51 -5.19
N PHE A 48 12.02 -0.08 -3.95
CA PHE A 48 12.08 -0.95 -2.77
C PHE A 48 10.98 -2.03 -2.82
N VAL A 49 9.72 -1.65 -3.11
CA VAL A 49 8.64 -2.63 -3.25
C VAL A 49 8.90 -3.60 -4.39
N LYS A 50 9.42 -3.13 -5.54
CA LYS A 50 9.80 -4.00 -6.67
C LYS A 50 10.86 -5.03 -6.28
N CYS A 51 11.78 -4.68 -5.39
CA CYS A 51 12.76 -5.63 -4.85
C CYS A 51 12.14 -6.64 -3.86
N LEU A 52 11.08 -6.26 -3.15
CA LEU A 52 10.34 -7.16 -2.24
C LEU A 52 9.46 -8.18 -2.97
N LYS A 53 9.15 -7.95 -4.22
CA LYS A 53 8.36 -8.87 -5.05
C LYS A 53 9.16 -10.13 -5.39
N LEU A 54 9.44 -10.95 -4.39
CA LEU A 54 10.41 -12.04 -4.45
C LEU A 54 10.00 -13.23 -5.32
N SER A 55 8.70 -13.41 -5.57
CA SER A 55 8.20 -14.44 -6.52
C SER A 55 6.68 -14.33 -6.65
N GLY A 56 6.16 -14.52 -7.85
CA GLY A 56 4.74 -14.55 -8.13
C GLY A 56 4.30 -13.44 -9.08
N THR A 57 3.13 -13.63 -9.65
CA THR A 57 2.48 -12.63 -10.50
C THR A 57 1.82 -11.58 -9.60
N PHE A 58 2.13 -10.32 -9.85
CA PHE A 58 1.51 -9.19 -9.18
C PHE A 58 0.65 -8.42 -10.18
N ILE A 59 -0.49 -7.99 -9.72
CA ILE A 59 -1.27 -6.98 -10.40
C ILE A 59 -0.68 -5.64 -9.97
N ASP A 60 0.14 -5.05 -10.83
CA ASP A 60 0.73 -3.73 -10.63
C ASP A 60 -0.30 -2.69 -11.06
N LEU A 61 -0.83 -1.97 -10.11
CA LEU A 61 -1.79 -0.91 -10.37
C LEU A 61 -1.23 0.40 -9.80
N THR A 62 -1.06 1.40 -10.66
CA THR A 62 -1.19 2.76 -10.16
C THR A 62 -2.63 2.92 -9.69
N LEU A 63 -2.86 3.71 -8.66
CA LEU A 63 -4.21 3.89 -8.15
C LEU A 63 -5.17 4.50 -9.16
N SER A 64 -4.68 5.32 -10.09
CA SER A 64 -5.47 5.84 -11.22
C SER A 64 -5.91 4.71 -12.14
N GLU A 65 -4.99 3.80 -12.48
CA GLU A 65 -5.31 2.61 -13.30
C GLU A 65 -6.26 1.65 -12.58
N ALA A 66 -6.12 1.47 -11.26
CA ALA A 66 -7.04 0.65 -10.47
C ALA A 66 -8.47 1.21 -10.49
N VAL A 67 -8.61 2.53 -10.37
CA VAL A 67 -9.90 3.21 -10.44
C VAL A 67 -10.51 3.08 -11.85
N GLU A 68 -9.72 3.31 -12.91
CA GLU A 68 -10.17 3.17 -14.29
C GLU A 68 -10.54 1.71 -14.63
N TRP A 69 -9.76 0.76 -14.18
CA TRP A 69 -9.97 -0.66 -14.42
C TRP A 69 -11.28 -1.16 -13.78
N ILE A 70 -11.60 -0.67 -12.58
CA ILE A 70 -12.85 -0.96 -11.88
C ILE A 70 -14.05 -0.38 -12.64
N ASP A 71 -13.92 0.84 -13.16
CA ASP A 71 -14.98 1.52 -13.92
C ASP A 71 -15.28 0.88 -15.28
N GLN A 72 -14.24 0.50 -16.03
CA GLN A 72 -14.38 0.01 -17.41
C GLN A 72 -15.05 -1.36 -17.51
N ARG A 73 -15.00 -2.19 -16.45
CA ARG A 73 -15.50 -3.56 -16.47
C ARG A 73 -16.96 -3.74 -16.06
N GLY A 74 -17.73 -2.66 -15.92
CA GLY A 74 -19.20 -2.69 -15.78
C GLY A 74 -19.74 -3.34 -14.50
N GLY A 75 -18.85 -3.73 -13.57
CA GLY A 75 -19.25 -4.37 -12.32
C GLY A 75 -18.22 -4.16 -11.21
N TYR A 76 -18.41 -3.11 -10.43
CA TYR A 76 -17.55 -2.78 -9.28
C TYR A 76 -17.25 -3.98 -8.36
N ALA A 77 -18.27 -4.79 -8.08
CA ALA A 77 -18.13 -5.91 -7.15
C ALA A 77 -17.28 -7.06 -7.74
N SER A 78 -17.45 -7.40 -9.02
CA SER A 78 -16.72 -8.48 -9.67
C SER A 78 -15.24 -8.10 -9.87
N SER A 79 -14.98 -6.89 -10.31
CA SER A 79 -13.62 -6.39 -10.56
C SER A 79 -12.79 -6.32 -9.27
N ILE A 80 -13.36 -5.83 -8.16
CA ILE A 80 -12.66 -5.83 -6.86
C ILE A 80 -12.42 -7.26 -6.36
N ASN A 81 -13.37 -8.17 -6.53
CA ASN A 81 -13.19 -9.56 -6.10
C ASN A 81 -12.02 -10.21 -6.84
N GLU A 82 -11.90 -9.99 -8.15
CA GLU A 82 -10.80 -10.51 -8.96
C GLU A 82 -9.43 -9.99 -8.45
N ILE A 83 -9.34 -8.69 -8.13
CA ILE A 83 -8.13 -8.10 -7.54
C ILE A 83 -7.83 -8.71 -6.16
N CYS A 84 -8.84 -8.97 -5.33
CA CYS A 84 -8.66 -9.53 -4.01
C CYS A 84 -8.15 -10.99 -4.02
N GLU A 85 -8.29 -11.72 -5.12
CA GLU A 85 -7.75 -13.08 -5.26
C GLU A 85 -6.23 -13.11 -5.48
N GLY A 86 -5.64 -12.04 -5.99
CA GLY A 86 -4.23 -11.95 -6.39
C GLY A 86 -3.34 -11.17 -5.43
N ASN A 87 -2.05 -11.16 -5.77
CA ASN A 87 -1.08 -10.25 -5.16
C ASN A 87 -1.25 -8.86 -5.80
N VAL A 88 -1.31 -7.83 -4.99
CA VAL A 88 -1.57 -6.46 -5.44
C VAL A 88 -0.45 -5.52 -5.02
N PHE A 89 -0.04 -4.67 -5.94
CA PHE A 89 0.82 -3.53 -5.66
C PHE A 89 0.09 -2.24 -6.00
N LEU A 90 -0.17 -1.43 -4.99
CA LEU A 90 -0.74 -0.08 -5.12
C LEU A 90 0.38 0.94 -4.99
N ASP A 91 0.75 1.58 -6.08
CA ASP A 91 1.76 2.63 -6.08
C ASP A 91 1.15 4.01 -5.86
N ASP A 92 1.80 4.82 -5.03
CA ASP A 92 1.44 6.20 -4.70
C ASP A 92 0.03 6.38 -4.09
N LEU A 93 -0.31 5.59 -3.06
CA LEU A 93 -1.54 5.75 -2.28
C LEU A 93 -1.70 7.21 -1.81
N GLY A 94 -2.81 7.83 -2.18
CA GLY A 94 -3.12 9.23 -1.90
C GLY A 94 -2.91 10.19 -3.09
N ALA A 95 -2.35 9.70 -4.20
CA ALA A 95 -2.18 10.49 -5.41
C ALA A 95 -3.42 10.47 -6.33
N GLU A 96 -4.33 9.53 -6.12
CA GLU A 96 -5.54 9.41 -6.93
C GLU A 96 -6.52 10.56 -6.69
N ASN A 97 -7.27 10.91 -7.75
CA ASN A 97 -8.37 11.85 -7.66
C ASN A 97 -9.62 11.18 -7.06
N ILE A 98 -10.28 11.86 -6.13
CA ILE A 98 -11.59 11.43 -5.65
C ILE A 98 -12.59 11.69 -6.78
N LYS A 99 -13.20 10.65 -7.32
CA LYS A 99 -14.26 10.81 -8.32
C LYS A 99 -15.52 11.35 -7.69
N ASN A 100 -16.09 12.36 -8.32
CA ASN A 100 -17.44 12.85 -8.04
C ASN A 100 -18.39 12.24 -9.07
N GLU A 101 -19.15 11.22 -8.68
CA GLU A 101 -20.21 10.66 -9.49
C GLU A 101 -21.57 11.12 -8.97
N TYR A 102 -22.30 11.87 -9.80
CA TYR A 102 -23.64 12.39 -9.47
C TYR A 102 -23.72 13.10 -8.12
N GLY A 103 -22.68 13.87 -7.75
CA GLY A 103 -22.63 14.59 -6.46
C GLY A 103 -22.21 13.75 -5.24
N VAL A 104 -21.94 12.47 -5.42
CA VAL A 104 -21.43 11.58 -4.36
C VAL A 104 -19.92 11.40 -4.54
N LYS A 105 -19.18 11.78 -3.50
CA LYS A 105 -17.74 11.47 -3.44
C LYS A 105 -17.55 10.00 -3.15
N ARG A 106 -17.02 9.25 -4.11
CA ARG A 106 -16.75 7.83 -3.95
C ARG A 106 -15.26 7.59 -3.69
N ASP A 107 -14.96 7.02 -2.55
CA ASP A 107 -13.61 6.57 -2.20
C ASP A 107 -13.42 5.09 -2.57
N ILE A 108 -13.17 4.85 -3.86
CA ILE A 108 -12.98 3.51 -4.41
C ILE A 108 -11.82 2.79 -3.73
N VAL A 109 -10.76 3.52 -3.40
CA VAL A 109 -9.55 2.95 -2.79
C VAL A 109 -9.79 2.54 -1.34
N GLY A 110 -10.49 3.38 -0.58
CA GLY A 110 -10.89 3.04 0.79
C GLY A 110 -11.82 1.83 0.83
N GLU A 111 -12.77 1.75 -0.12
CA GLU A 111 -13.64 0.57 -0.27
C GLU A 111 -12.82 -0.68 -0.63
N PHE A 112 -11.86 -0.58 -1.55
CA PHE A 112 -10.97 -1.68 -1.91
C PHE A 112 -10.17 -2.18 -0.69
N ILE A 113 -9.54 -1.30 0.08
CA ILE A 113 -8.77 -1.66 1.27
C ILE A 113 -9.64 -2.40 2.29
N CYS A 114 -10.86 -1.89 2.53
CA CYS A 114 -11.81 -2.54 3.43
C CYS A 114 -12.22 -3.93 2.95
N ARG A 115 -12.42 -4.11 1.66
CA ARG A 115 -12.77 -5.39 1.05
C ARG A 115 -11.59 -6.35 1.05
N TYR A 116 -10.40 -5.86 0.68
CA TYR A 116 -9.18 -6.67 0.75
C TYR A 116 -8.90 -7.19 2.16
N HIS A 117 -9.17 -6.39 3.19
CA HIS A 117 -9.06 -6.83 4.58
C HIS A 117 -9.96 -8.03 4.90
N THR A 118 -11.13 -8.11 4.29
CA THR A 118 -12.12 -9.16 4.56
C THR A 118 -11.94 -10.40 3.69
N GLN A 119 -11.53 -10.22 2.44
CA GLN A 119 -11.56 -11.26 1.41
C GLN A 119 -10.22 -11.49 0.71
N GLY A 120 -9.23 -10.61 0.91
CA GLY A 120 -7.93 -10.68 0.22
C GLY A 120 -7.21 -11.99 0.55
N LYS A 121 -6.76 -12.69 -0.50
CA LYS A 121 -6.05 -13.97 -0.39
C LYS A 121 -4.57 -13.84 -0.71
N GLY A 122 -4.19 -12.81 -1.45
CA GLY A 122 -2.83 -12.56 -1.87
C GLY A 122 -2.05 -11.64 -0.92
N ARG A 123 -0.94 -11.12 -1.41
CA ARG A 123 -0.09 -10.14 -0.74
C ARG A 123 -0.40 -8.72 -1.20
N LEU A 124 -0.37 -7.77 -0.28
CA LEU A 124 -0.67 -6.36 -0.54
C LEU A 124 0.57 -5.50 -0.29
N PHE A 125 1.10 -4.90 -1.34
CA PHE A 125 2.19 -3.93 -1.25
C PHE A 125 1.68 -2.55 -1.60
N ILE A 126 2.07 -1.57 -0.80
CA ILE A 126 1.59 -0.20 -0.96
C ILE A 126 2.77 0.76 -0.82
N THR A 127 2.84 1.78 -1.67
CA THR A 127 3.67 2.96 -1.42
C THR A 127 2.80 4.18 -1.17
N THR A 128 3.30 5.12 -0.38
CA THR A 128 2.63 6.40 -0.16
C THR A 128 3.61 7.49 0.25
N ASN A 129 3.30 8.72 -0.12
CA ASN A 129 4.00 9.91 0.36
C ASN A 129 3.30 10.51 1.60
N LEU A 130 2.08 10.06 1.89
CA LEU A 130 1.28 10.56 3.00
C LEU A 130 1.80 10.04 4.35
N ARG A 131 1.74 10.89 5.35
CA ARG A 131 1.97 10.54 6.75
C ARG A 131 0.71 9.91 7.36
N GLY A 132 0.84 9.31 8.53
CA GLY A 132 -0.30 8.64 9.18
C GLY A 132 -1.50 9.56 9.44
N SER A 133 -1.28 10.83 9.82
CA SER A 133 -2.35 11.83 9.97
C SER A 133 -3.03 12.15 8.65
N GLU A 134 -2.24 12.38 7.60
CA GLU A 134 -2.74 12.68 6.25
C GLU A 134 -3.54 11.51 5.65
N LEU A 135 -3.12 10.26 5.95
CA LEU A 135 -3.91 9.07 5.58
C LEU A 135 -5.26 9.03 6.30
N ILE A 136 -5.30 9.42 7.60
CA ILE A 136 -6.55 9.50 8.35
C ILE A 136 -7.47 10.58 7.76
N ASP A 137 -6.91 11.75 7.48
CA ASP A 137 -7.67 12.87 6.90
C ASP A 137 -8.22 12.53 5.51
N ARG A 138 -7.47 11.75 4.72
CA ARG A 138 -7.84 11.36 3.35
C ARG A 138 -8.85 10.22 3.29
N TYR A 139 -8.64 9.14 4.05
CA TYR A 139 -9.39 7.87 3.94
C TYR A 139 -10.25 7.57 5.17
N GLY A 140 -10.09 8.33 6.24
CA GLY A 140 -10.75 8.08 7.50
C GLY A 140 -10.05 7.03 8.36
N GLY A 141 -10.34 7.08 9.67
CA GLY A 141 -9.69 6.20 10.66
C GLY A 141 -9.94 4.71 10.41
N ARG A 142 -11.11 4.35 9.87
CA ARG A 142 -11.47 2.95 9.58
C ARG A 142 -10.54 2.31 8.55
N VAL A 143 -10.26 3.01 7.46
CA VAL A 143 -9.37 2.51 6.39
C VAL A 143 -7.94 2.38 6.90
N VAL A 144 -7.48 3.39 7.65
CA VAL A 144 -6.13 3.37 8.25
C VAL A 144 -5.97 2.24 9.26
N ASP A 145 -7.00 1.94 10.04
CA ASP A 145 -6.98 0.79 10.96
C ASP A 145 -6.86 -0.54 10.19
N ARG A 146 -7.57 -0.70 9.06
CA ARG A 146 -7.43 -1.87 8.19
C ARG A 146 -6.02 -1.99 7.60
N LEU A 147 -5.44 -0.89 7.14
CA LEU A 147 -4.03 -0.87 6.68
C LEU A 147 -3.06 -1.31 7.76
N LYS A 148 -3.26 -0.88 9.00
CA LYS A 148 -2.42 -1.32 10.14
C LYS A 148 -2.56 -2.81 10.43
N GLN A 149 -3.72 -3.39 10.21
CA GLN A 149 -3.95 -4.83 10.38
C GLN A 149 -3.34 -5.64 9.22
N LEU A 150 -3.45 -5.15 7.99
CA LEU A 150 -2.98 -5.82 6.79
C LEU A 150 -1.46 -5.73 6.58
N CYS A 151 -0.86 -4.58 6.89
CA CYS A 151 0.48 -4.26 6.43
C CYS A 151 1.49 -4.03 7.56
N VAL A 152 2.73 -4.44 7.28
CA VAL A 152 3.91 -4.00 8.05
C VAL A 152 4.30 -2.60 7.57
N PRO A 153 4.35 -1.59 8.44
CA PRO A 153 4.78 -0.26 8.05
C PRO A 153 6.31 -0.19 7.93
N VAL A 154 6.77 0.31 6.80
CA VAL A 154 8.18 0.60 6.51
C VAL A 154 8.31 2.08 6.22
N ARG A 155 9.22 2.76 6.91
CA ARG A 155 9.52 4.17 6.64
C ARG A 155 10.86 4.29 5.96
N MET A 156 10.85 4.81 4.75
CA MET A 156 12.06 5.19 4.03
C MET A 156 12.38 6.67 4.29
N THR A 157 13.62 6.92 4.70
CA THR A 157 14.15 8.28 4.87
C THR A 157 15.32 8.45 3.90
N GLY A 158 15.48 9.63 3.34
CA GLY A 158 16.57 9.93 2.43
C GLY A 158 16.21 11.05 1.45
N LYS A 159 17.25 11.65 0.87
CA LYS A 159 17.07 12.65 -0.17
C LYS A 159 16.56 12.00 -1.45
N SER A 160 15.90 12.79 -2.29
CA SER A 160 15.52 12.32 -3.63
C SER A 160 16.74 11.78 -4.37
N LYS A 161 16.61 10.58 -4.92
CA LYS A 161 17.63 9.96 -5.79
C LYS A 161 17.41 10.33 -7.27
N ARG A 162 16.41 11.17 -7.56
CA ARG A 162 16.17 11.69 -8.90
C ARG A 162 17.09 12.89 -9.09
N GLU A 163 18.06 12.75 -9.99
CA GLU A 163 18.88 13.87 -10.43
C GLU A 163 18.02 14.78 -11.31
N TRP A 164 18.15 16.09 -11.09
CA TRP A 164 17.56 17.08 -11.98
C TRP A 164 18.50 17.21 -13.17
N LEU A 165 17.98 17.01 -14.35
CA LEU A 165 18.68 17.32 -15.60
C LEU A 165 18.76 18.83 -15.78
#